data_b1f9b15cc81d1f483456998aee7373fc
#
_entry.id   b1f9b15cc81d1f483456998aee7373fc
#
_cell.length_a   1.000
_cell.length_b   1.000
_cell.length_c   1.000
_cell.angle_alpha   90.00
_cell.angle_beta   90.00
_cell.angle_gamma   90.00
#
_symmetry.space_group_name_H-M   'P 1'
#
loop_
_entity.id
_entity.type
_entity.pdbx_description
1 polymer ?
#
loop_
_entity_poly.entity_id
_entity_poly.type
_entity_poly.pdbx_seq_one_letter_code
_entity_poly.pdbx_strand_id
1 'polypeptide(L)'
;MRYSLLKILTEGLTGNRGWPPVWREPEPKTDYDVVIVGAGGHGLATAYYLAKEFGITNVAVLEKGWLGSGNIGRNTTIIRSNYLLPGNEPFYEFSMKLWEGLEQDFNYNAMVSQRGVLNLGHSDAQRDAFARRGNAMRLAGSDAVLLDTEAVREMCPFLDFDNARFPIKGGLWQPRGGTVRHDAVAWGYARGADSRGVDIIQNCEVTGFQIENGICRGVETTRGKIRAKKVAVCVAGSSGRVMEKAGMRLPIESHVLQAFVSEGLKPVIPGVITFGAGHFYVSQSDKGGLVFGGDLDGYNSYAQRGNLPVVEDVCEGGMAIMPMIGRARLLRMWGGIMDMSMDGSPFIDKTDIGGLYFNGGWCYGGFKATPASGYCYAHLLARDEPHPTAAAYRLDRFRRGAMIDEKGQGAQPNLH
;
A
#
# COMPACT_ATOMS: atom_id res chain seq x y z
N MET A 1 -17.91 -0.69 19.85
CA MET A 1 -19.18 -1.35 20.24
C MET A 1 -18.90 -2.25 21.44
N ARG A 2 -19.62 -2.10 22.54
CA ARG A 2 -19.50 -3.02 23.68
C ARG A 2 -20.62 -4.05 23.56
N TYR A 3 -20.26 -5.32 23.47
CA TYR A 3 -21.22 -6.42 23.46
C TYR A 3 -21.46 -6.90 24.89
N SER A 4 -22.71 -6.99 25.31
CA SER A 4 -23.06 -7.59 26.60
C SER A 4 -22.98 -9.12 26.54
N LEU A 5 -22.69 -9.77 27.66
CA LEU A 5 -22.70 -11.24 27.76
C LEU A 5 -24.05 -11.82 27.29
N LEU A 6 -25.14 -11.15 27.65
CA LEU A 6 -26.49 -11.55 27.26
C LEU A 6 -26.68 -11.49 25.75
N LYS A 7 -26.15 -10.46 25.07
CA LYS A 7 -26.21 -10.34 23.61
C LYS A 7 -25.41 -11.46 22.93
N ILE A 8 -24.21 -11.76 23.43
CA ILE A 8 -23.39 -12.85 22.90
C ILE A 8 -24.11 -14.20 23.04
N LEU A 9 -24.71 -14.48 24.19
CA LEU A 9 -25.47 -15.71 24.43
C LEU A 9 -26.69 -15.82 23.51
N THR A 10 -27.51 -14.77 23.42
CA THR A 10 -28.71 -14.79 22.59
C THR A 10 -28.37 -14.93 21.11
N GLU A 11 -27.36 -14.24 20.63
CA GLU A 11 -26.93 -14.36 19.23
C GLU A 11 -26.31 -15.73 18.94
N GLY A 12 -25.52 -16.29 19.86
CA GLY A 12 -24.99 -17.65 19.74
C GLY A 12 -26.10 -18.70 19.63
N LEU A 13 -27.15 -18.57 20.44
CA LEU A 13 -28.32 -19.48 20.41
C LEU A 13 -29.17 -19.32 19.12
N THR A 14 -29.21 -18.13 18.54
CA THR A 14 -29.95 -17.85 17.31
C THR A 14 -29.13 -17.98 16.02
N GLY A 15 -27.93 -18.56 16.09
CA GLY A 15 -27.06 -18.78 14.95
C GLY A 15 -26.38 -17.50 14.43
N ASN A 16 -26.17 -16.53 15.30
CA ASN A 16 -25.48 -15.26 15.02
C ASN A 16 -26.18 -14.38 13.93
N ARG A 17 -27.50 -14.44 13.85
CA ARG A 17 -28.27 -13.72 12.79
C ARG A 17 -28.66 -12.30 13.15
N GLY A 18 -28.63 -11.91 14.43
CA GLY A 18 -29.05 -10.60 14.90
C GLY A 18 -27.92 -9.58 15.09
N TRP A 19 -26.72 -9.86 14.61
CA TRP A 19 -25.64 -8.88 14.63
C TRP A 19 -25.88 -7.78 13.57
N PRO A 20 -25.70 -6.51 13.93
CA PRO A 20 -25.73 -5.45 12.93
C PRO A 20 -24.59 -5.65 11.94
N PRO A 21 -24.79 -5.36 10.64
CA PRO A 21 -23.72 -5.40 9.66
C PRO A 21 -22.60 -4.43 10.05
N VAL A 22 -21.35 -4.78 9.70
CA VAL A 22 -20.17 -3.96 10.01
C VAL A 22 -20.19 -2.65 9.25
N TRP A 23 -20.69 -2.66 8.03
CA TRP A 23 -21.04 -1.52 7.17
C TRP A 23 -22.34 -1.83 6.44
N ARG A 24 -22.98 -0.77 5.93
CA ARG A 24 -24.22 -0.91 5.13
C ARG A 24 -23.88 -1.52 3.76
N GLU A 25 -24.88 -2.05 3.09
CA GLU A 25 -24.82 -2.46 1.69
C GLU A 25 -25.89 -1.68 0.89
N PRO A 26 -25.62 -0.40 0.61
CA PRO A 26 -26.61 0.46 -0.04
C PRO A 26 -26.74 0.16 -1.52
N GLU A 27 -27.92 0.37 -2.06
CA GLU A 27 -28.11 0.52 -3.50
C GLU A 27 -27.49 1.84 -3.97
N PRO A 28 -26.86 1.88 -5.16
CA PRO A 28 -26.30 3.12 -5.69
C PRO A 28 -27.40 4.16 -5.93
N LYS A 29 -27.19 5.39 -5.47
CA LYS A 29 -27.99 6.55 -5.86
C LYS A 29 -27.66 6.95 -7.31
N THR A 30 -28.53 7.73 -7.91
CA THR A 30 -28.32 8.29 -9.25
C THR A 30 -27.24 9.37 -9.31
N ASP A 31 -27.04 10.09 -8.18
CA ASP A 31 -26.19 11.29 -8.12
C ASP A 31 -25.37 11.34 -6.84
N TYR A 32 -24.07 11.65 -6.99
CA TYR A 32 -23.13 11.88 -5.90
C TYR A 32 -22.31 13.15 -6.11
N ASP A 33 -21.76 13.70 -5.04
CA ASP A 33 -20.75 14.75 -5.16
C ASP A 33 -19.42 14.18 -5.64
N VAL A 34 -19.03 13.01 -5.11
CA VAL A 34 -17.81 12.29 -5.51
C VAL A 34 -18.12 10.79 -5.68
N VAL A 35 -17.65 10.24 -6.80
CA VAL A 35 -17.58 8.79 -7.02
C VAL A 35 -16.13 8.38 -6.98
N ILE A 36 -15.79 7.44 -6.08
CA ILE A 36 -14.46 6.84 -5.98
C ILE A 36 -14.52 5.44 -6.60
N VAL A 37 -13.68 5.20 -7.60
CA VAL A 37 -13.55 3.91 -8.28
C VAL A 37 -12.45 3.10 -7.61
N GLY A 38 -12.84 2.00 -6.95
CA GLY A 38 -11.97 1.10 -6.21
C GLY A 38 -12.07 1.27 -4.69
N ALA A 39 -12.51 0.20 -3.98
CA ALA A 39 -12.53 0.11 -2.53
C ALA A 39 -11.28 -0.58 -1.96
N GLY A 40 -10.12 -0.28 -2.53
CA GLY A 40 -8.82 -0.58 -1.96
C GLY A 40 -8.45 0.39 -0.83
N GLY A 41 -7.27 0.21 -0.23
CA GLY A 41 -6.82 1.07 0.87
C GLY A 41 -6.89 2.56 0.55
N HIS A 42 -6.39 2.98 -0.61
CA HIS A 42 -6.38 4.39 -1.03
C HIS A 42 -7.79 4.96 -1.23
N GLY A 43 -8.68 4.21 -1.91
CA GLY A 43 -10.06 4.67 -2.14
C GLY A 43 -10.85 4.78 -0.84
N LEU A 44 -10.75 3.79 0.04
CA LEU A 44 -11.43 3.81 1.35
C LEU A 44 -10.88 4.91 2.27
N ALA A 45 -9.56 5.12 2.30
CA ALA A 45 -8.94 6.20 3.05
C ALA A 45 -9.38 7.57 2.51
N THR A 46 -9.43 7.73 1.18
CA THR A 46 -9.93 8.96 0.54
C THR A 46 -11.37 9.27 0.96
N ALA A 47 -12.24 8.28 0.89
CA ALA A 47 -13.64 8.42 1.30
C ALA A 47 -13.77 8.82 2.78
N TYR A 48 -12.99 8.17 3.64
CA TYR A 48 -12.93 8.48 5.07
C TYR A 48 -12.51 9.93 5.33
N TYR A 49 -11.41 10.40 4.71
CA TYR A 49 -10.93 11.75 4.92
C TYR A 49 -11.81 12.81 4.26
N LEU A 50 -12.45 12.53 3.11
CA LEU A 50 -13.47 13.42 2.55
C LEU A 50 -14.58 13.69 3.55
N ALA A 51 -15.09 12.64 4.18
CA ALA A 51 -16.16 12.77 5.17
C ALA A 51 -15.68 13.38 6.49
N LYS A 52 -14.51 12.95 6.99
CA LYS A 52 -13.98 13.37 8.30
C LYS A 52 -13.46 14.81 8.30
N GLU A 53 -12.62 15.16 7.32
CA GLU A 53 -11.85 16.41 7.33
C GLU A 53 -12.53 17.51 6.50
N PHE A 54 -13.32 17.14 5.49
CA PHE A 54 -13.93 18.10 4.56
C PHE A 54 -15.45 18.13 4.60
N GLY A 55 -16.10 17.27 5.40
CA GLY A 55 -17.54 17.22 5.52
C GLY A 55 -18.29 16.78 4.24
N ILE A 56 -17.56 16.21 3.25
CA ILE A 56 -18.14 15.72 1.99
C ILE A 56 -18.56 14.27 2.22
N THR A 57 -19.87 14.04 2.39
CA THR A 57 -20.45 12.74 2.75
C THR A 57 -21.29 12.10 1.66
N ASN A 58 -21.78 12.88 0.66
CA ASN A 58 -22.46 12.32 -0.50
C ASN A 58 -21.45 11.70 -1.48
N VAL A 59 -20.82 10.63 -1.03
CA VAL A 59 -19.72 9.93 -1.71
C VAL A 59 -20.11 8.47 -1.93
N ALA A 60 -19.90 7.95 -3.14
CA ALA A 60 -19.92 6.52 -3.42
C ALA A 60 -18.51 5.97 -3.61
N VAL A 61 -18.21 4.83 -2.99
CA VAL A 61 -17.03 4.01 -3.28
C VAL A 61 -17.49 2.76 -4.01
N LEU A 62 -17.09 2.61 -5.26
CA LEU A 62 -17.51 1.51 -6.14
C LEU A 62 -16.41 0.43 -6.21
N GLU A 63 -16.74 -0.80 -5.86
CA GLU A 63 -15.82 -1.94 -5.91
C GLU A 63 -16.37 -3.03 -6.83
N LYS A 64 -15.56 -3.48 -7.79
CA LYS A 64 -15.95 -4.54 -8.72
C LYS A 64 -16.16 -5.90 -8.06
N GLY A 65 -15.44 -6.17 -6.99
CA GLY A 65 -15.57 -7.37 -6.17
C GLY A 65 -16.07 -7.02 -4.77
N TRP A 66 -15.33 -7.48 -3.77
CA TRP A 66 -15.64 -7.22 -2.35
C TRP A 66 -14.49 -6.50 -1.66
N LEU A 67 -14.76 -5.91 -0.51
CA LEU A 67 -13.75 -5.25 0.33
C LEU A 67 -12.58 -6.20 0.65
N GLY A 68 -11.38 -5.78 0.30
CA GLY A 68 -10.17 -6.59 0.48
C GLY A 68 -9.84 -7.53 -0.69
N SER A 69 -10.65 -7.61 -1.75
CA SER A 69 -10.38 -8.48 -2.89
C SER A 69 -9.19 -8.04 -3.76
N GLY A 70 -8.83 -6.77 -3.71
CA GLY A 70 -7.70 -6.20 -4.45
C GLY A 70 -6.35 -6.31 -3.73
N ASN A 71 -5.41 -5.43 -4.08
CA ASN A 71 -4.06 -5.41 -3.52
C ASN A 71 -4.02 -5.19 -2.01
N ILE A 72 -5.00 -4.48 -1.43
CA ILE A 72 -5.06 -4.28 0.02
C ILE A 72 -5.09 -5.63 0.77
N GLY A 73 -5.79 -6.64 0.27
CA GLY A 73 -5.82 -7.97 0.85
C GLY A 73 -4.65 -8.89 0.45
N ARG A 74 -3.70 -8.40 -0.35
CA ARG A 74 -2.57 -9.17 -0.88
C ARG A 74 -1.20 -8.61 -0.50
N ASN A 75 -1.16 -7.50 0.20
CA ASN A 75 0.11 -6.90 0.59
C ASN A 75 0.74 -7.58 1.82
N THR A 76 1.99 -7.30 2.05
CA THR A 76 2.81 -7.87 3.13
C THR A 76 2.94 -6.96 4.35
N THR A 77 2.08 -5.96 4.45
CA THR A 77 1.79 -5.18 5.66
C THR A 77 2.89 -4.21 6.13
N ILE A 78 3.99 -4.06 5.42
CA ILE A 78 5.14 -3.25 5.85
C ILE A 78 4.82 -1.75 5.77
N ILE A 79 5.08 -1.03 6.86
CA ILE A 79 5.04 0.43 6.94
C ILE A 79 6.43 0.98 7.28
N ARG A 80 6.82 2.06 6.58
CA ARG A 80 8.10 2.74 6.76
C ARG A 80 8.10 4.10 6.08
N SER A 81 8.98 5.03 6.51
CA SER A 81 9.20 6.35 5.88
C SER A 81 10.66 6.58 5.48
N ASN A 82 11.44 5.53 5.26
CA ASN A 82 12.86 5.59 4.94
C ASN A 82 13.14 5.96 3.46
N TYR A 83 12.71 7.15 3.06
CA TYR A 83 12.89 7.73 1.74
C TYR A 83 13.99 8.79 1.75
N LEU A 84 14.58 9.06 0.59
CA LEU A 84 15.69 10.00 0.43
C LEU A 84 15.26 11.31 -0.22
N LEU A 85 14.39 11.25 -1.24
CA LEU A 85 14.13 12.41 -2.09
C LEU A 85 13.06 13.33 -1.50
N PRO A 86 13.23 14.66 -1.63
CA PRO A 86 12.29 15.65 -1.10
C PRO A 86 10.85 15.49 -1.59
N GLY A 87 10.63 14.86 -2.76
CA GLY A 87 9.28 14.58 -3.26
C GLY A 87 8.59 13.43 -2.53
N ASN A 88 9.34 12.49 -1.96
CA ASN A 88 8.80 11.30 -1.28
C ASN A 88 8.92 11.39 0.25
N GLU A 89 10.04 11.88 0.74
CA GLU A 89 10.35 11.82 2.17
C GLU A 89 9.28 12.50 3.04
N PRO A 90 8.87 13.77 2.82
CA PRO A 90 7.87 14.42 3.67
C PRO A 90 6.50 13.75 3.57
N PHE A 91 6.17 13.18 2.42
CA PHE A 91 4.90 12.47 2.23
C PHE A 91 4.84 11.17 3.04
N TYR A 92 5.91 10.35 2.99
CA TYR A 92 5.93 9.09 3.73
C TYR A 92 6.10 9.30 5.23
N GLU A 93 6.78 10.36 5.67
CA GLU A 93 6.81 10.74 7.09
C GLU A 93 5.44 11.24 7.57
N PHE A 94 4.74 12.01 6.75
CA PHE A 94 3.35 12.38 7.02
C PHE A 94 2.45 11.12 7.13
N SER A 95 2.66 10.16 6.23
CA SER A 95 1.94 8.87 6.31
C SER A 95 2.24 8.13 7.61
N MET A 96 3.50 8.12 8.07
CA MET A 96 3.89 7.48 9.32
C MET A 96 3.18 8.10 10.52
N LYS A 97 3.11 9.43 10.61
CA LYS A 97 2.37 10.15 11.66
C LYS A 97 0.88 9.81 11.66
N LEU A 98 0.29 9.66 10.47
CA LEU A 98 -1.11 9.24 10.36
C LEU A 98 -1.32 7.77 10.78
N TRP A 99 -0.35 6.88 10.51
CA TRP A 99 -0.39 5.50 11.01
C TRP A 99 -0.38 5.44 12.54
N GLU A 100 0.43 6.27 13.19
CA GLU A 100 0.56 6.34 14.65
C GLU A 100 -0.72 6.81 15.35
N GLY A 101 -1.52 7.66 14.70
CA GLY A 101 -2.82 8.12 15.21
C GLY A 101 -4.02 7.27 14.78
N LEU A 102 -3.84 6.30 13.88
CA LEU A 102 -4.96 5.67 13.17
C LEU A 102 -5.92 4.89 14.07
N GLU A 103 -5.40 4.20 15.08
CA GLU A 103 -6.21 3.39 16.00
C GLU A 103 -7.10 4.23 16.89
N GLN A 104 -6.60 5.40 17.33
CA GLN A 104 -7.40 6.38 18.04
C GLN A 104 -8.49 6.98 17.16
N ASP A 105 -8.13 7.34 15.92
CA ASP A 105 -9.05 7.90 14.93
C ASP A 105 -10.21 6.96 14.60
N PHE A 106 -9.94 5.69 14.49
CA PHE A 106 -10.96 4.68 14.19
C PHE A 106 -11.71 4.17 15.43
N ASN A 107 -11.16 4.37 16.63
CA ASN A 107 -11.54 3.61 17.81
C ASN A 107 -11.61 2.09 17.48
N TYR A 108 -10.55 1.60 16.81
CA TYR A 108 -10.48 0.26 16.26
C TYR A 108 -9.02 -0.17 16.10
N ASN A 109 -8.68 -1.35 16.59
CA ASN A 109 -7.32 -1.87 16.55
C ASN A 109 -6.94 -2.34 15.13
N ALA A 110 -6.07 -1.58 14.46
CA ALA A 110 -5.48 -1.93 13.18
C ALA A 110 -4.22 -2.79 13.31
N MET A 111 -3.82 -3.11 14.55
CA MET A 111 -2.60 -3.87 14.88
C MET A 111 -1.34 -3.19 14.34
N VAL A 112 -1.21 -1.89 14.59
CA VAL A 112 0.01 -1.12 14.28
C VAL A 112 1.13 -1.63 15.18
N SER A 113 2.18 -2.18 14.58
CA SER A 113 3.30 -2.80 15.29
C SER A 113 4.62 -2.22 14.81
N GLN A 114 5.13 -1.22 15.53
CA GLN A 114 6.38 -0.53 15.22
C GLN A 114 7.57 -1.28 15.84
N ARG A 115 7.97 -2.36 15.19
CA ARG A 115 9.12 -3.20 15.60
C ARG A 115 10.35 -2.96 14.73
N GLY A 116 10.31 -1.93 13.90
CA GLY A 116 11.39 -1.48 13.04
C GLY A 116 11.45 -2.15 11.67
N VAL A 117 12.19 -1.47 10.78
CA VAL A 117 12.54 -1.97 9.44
C VAL A 117 14.04 -1.85 9.24
N LEU A 118 14.71 -2.97 8.98
CA LEU A 118 16.13 -3.07 8.68
C LEU A 118 16.35 -3.30 7.20
N ASN A 119 17.11 -2.40 6.56
CA ASN A 119 17.61 -2.58 5.20
C ASN A 119 19.06 -3.07 5.29
N LEU A 120 19.34 -4.28 4.79
CA LEU A 120 20.69 -4.84 4.77
C LEU A 120 21.52 -4.27 3.62
N GLY A 121 22.79 -3.92 3.91
CA GLY A 121 23.77 -3.47 2.94
C GLY A 121 24.84 -4.53 2.71
N HIS A 122 25.20 -4.77 1.43
CA HIS A 122 26.10 -5.84 0.99
C HIS A 122 27.37 -5.32 0.34
N SER A 123 27.53 -4.01 0.24
CA SER A 123 28.74 -3.36 -0.29
C SER A 123 29.00 -2.05 0.44
N ASP A 124 30.24 -1.54 0.33
CA ASP A 124 30.61 -0.24 0.89
C ASP A 124 29.80 0.89 0.21
N ALA A 125 29.56 0.79 -1.10
CA ALA A 125 28.72 1.75 -1.81
C ALA A 125 27.27 1.78 -1.28
N GLN A 126 26.70 0.63 -0.89
CA GLN A 126 25.38 0.60 -0.25
C GLN A 126 25.40 1.19 1.16
N ARG A 127 26.48 0.98 1.93
CA ARG A 127 26.65 1.64 3.24
C ARG A 127 26.68 3.16 3.12
N ASP A 128 27.43 3.68 2.15
CA ASP A 128 27.51 5.12 1.88
C ASP A 128 26.16 5.68 1.44
N ALA A 129 25.43 4.95 0.60
CA ALA A 129 24.05 5.30 0.22
C ALA A 129 23.11 5.30 1.43
N PHE A 130 23.23 4.35 2.35
CA PHE A 130 22.45 4.31 3.59
C PHE A 130 22.83 5.44 4.56
N ALA A 131 24.11 5.80 4.66
CA ALA A 131 24.54 6.95 5.45
C ALA A 131 23.93 8.25 4.92
N ARG A 132 23.96 8.46 3.60
CA ARG A 132 23.32 9.61 2.95
C ARG A 132 21.79 9.62 3.18
N ARG A 133 21.14 8.48 2.99
CA ARG A 133 19.68 8.34 3.22
C ARG A 133 19.31 8.58 4.68
N GLY A 134 20.02 7.97 5.61
CA GLY A 134 19.78 8.17 7.04
C GLY A 134 19.97 9.60 7.49
N ASN A 135 20.96 10.32 6.91
CA ASN A 135 21.15 11.75 7.18
C ASN A 135 19.96 12.58 6.64
N ALA A 136 19.52 12.34 5.40
CA ALA A 136 18.36 13.03 4.84
C ALA A 136 17.09 12.77 5.68
N MET A 137 16.84 11.52 6.07
CA MET A 137 15.73 11.15 6.95
C MET A 137 15.76 11.94 8.26
N ARG A 138 16.90 11.99 8.94
CA ARG A 138 17.03 12.72 10.21
C ARG A 138 16.84 14.23 10.06
N LEU A 139 17.36 14.81 8.98
CA LEU A 139 17.15 16.24 8.67
C LEU A 139 15.67 16.58 8.45
N ALA A 140 14.93 15.64 7.90
CA ALA A 140 13.49 15.77 7.64
C ALA A 140 12.60 15.32 8.82
N GLY A 141 13.18 14.92 9.95
CA GLY A 141 12.48 14.54 11.17
C GLY A 141 12.06 13.08 11.26
N SER A 142 12.53 12.23 10.32
CA SER A 142 12.36 10.78 10.41
C SER A 142 13.47 10.13 11.22
N ASP A 143 13.15 9.03 11.89
CA ASP A 143 14.12 8.23 12.63
C ASP A 143 14.97 7.35 11.71
N ALA A 144 16.28 7.35 11.92
CA ALA A 144 17.22 6.51 11.18
C ALA A 144 18.47 6.22 12.00
N VAL A 145 18.87 4.95 12.02
CA VAL A 145 20.11 4.48 12.68
C VAL A 145 20.92 3.69 11.67
N LEU A 146 22.16 4.10 11.44
CA LEU A 146 23.11 3.33 10.65
C LEU A 146 23.76 2.28 11.57
N LEU A 147 23.64 1.01 11.20
CA LEU A 147 24.21 -0.11 11.92
C LEU A 147 25.42 -0.66 11.18
N ASP A 148 26.48 -1.00 11.91
CA ASP A 148 27.60 -1.78 11.40
C ASP A 148 27.26 -3.29 11.39
N THR A 149 28.19 -4.12 10.94
CA THR A 149 28.01 -5.57 10.83
C THR A 149 27.74 -6.23 12.18
N GLU A 150 28.45 -5.79 13.22
CA GLU A 150 28.30 -6.39 14.56
C GLU A 150 26.95 -6.04 15.20
N ALA A 151 26.51 -4.80 15.06
CA ALA A 151 25.18 -4.39 15.54
C ALA A 151 24.05 -5.14 14.79
N VAL A 152 24.22 -5.41 13.48
CA VAL A 152 23.27 -6.25 12.75
C VAL A 152 23.33 -7.70 13.22
N ARG A 153 24.51 -8.24 13.53
CA ARG A 153 24.71 -9.59 14.07
C ARG A 153 24.03 -9.77 15.42
N GLU A 154 24.20 -8.80 16.31
CA GLU A 154 23.54 -8.82 17.62
C GLU A 154 22.01 -8.78 17.50
N MET A 155 21.50 -7.95 16.58
CA MET A 155 20.05 -7.80 16.34
C MET A 155 19.43 -9.03 15.65
N CYS A 156 20.16 -9.64 14.71
CA CYS A 156 19.67 -10.69 13.81
C CYS A 156 20.68 -11.87 13.74
N PRO A 157 20.93 -12.59 14.86
CA PRO A 157 21.95 -13.66 14.90
C PRO A 157 21.61 -14.89 14.04
N PHE A 158 20.40 -14.97 13.51
CA PHE A 158 19.92 -16.02 12.61
C PHE A 158 20.27 -15.79 11.14
N LEU A 159 20.86 -14.64 10.79
CA LEU A 159 21.34 -14.38 9.44
C LEU A 159 22.69 -15.05 9.20
N ASP A 160 22.97 -15.40 7.95
CA ASP A 160 24.25 -15.97 7.55
C ASP A 160 25.26 -14.84 7.26
N PHE A 161 26.19 -14.62 8.19
CA PHE A 161 27.24 -13.62 8.09
C PHE A 161 28.50 -14.14 7.36
N ASP A 162 28.59 -15.43 7.15
CA ASP A 162 29.72 -16.07 6.47
C ASP A 162 29.46 -16.27 4.97
N ASN A 163 28.30 -15.82 4.48
CA ASN A 163 27.91 -15.92 3.09
C ASN A 163 28.77 -15.04 2.18
N ALA A 164 29.57 -15.68 1.32
CA ALA A 164 30.45 -14.97 0.40
C ALA A 164 29.71 -14.28 -0.75
N ARG A 165 28.52 -14.79 -1.15
CA ARG A 165 27.73 -14.20 -2.23
C ARG A 165 27.10 -12.86 -1.83
N PHE A 166 26.64 -12.75 -0.59
CA PHE A 166 25.94 -11.57 -0.06
C PHE A 166 26.50 -11.19 1.32
N PRO A 167 27.76 -10.71 1.41
CA PRO A 167 28.33 -10.33 2.69
C PRO A 167 27.55 -9.21 3.33
N ILE A 168 27.21 -9.32 4.61
CA ILE A 168 26.48 -8.28 5.34
C ILE A 168 27.49 -7.26 5.86
N LYS A 169 27.45 -6.05 5.30
CA LYS A 169 28.34 -4.91 5.62
C LYS A 169 27.74 -3.92 6.61
N GLY A 170 26.52 -4.16 7.07
CA GLY A 170 25.77 -3.28 7.96
C GLY A 170 24.35 -3.09 7.46
N GLY A 171 23.65 -2.08 7.98
CA GLY A 171 22.29 -1.81 7.60
C GLY A 171 21.78 -0.41 7.98
N LEU A 172 20.63 -0.04 7.42
CA LEU A 172 19.88 1.14 7.83
C LEU A 172 18.63 0.67 8.56
N TRP A 173 18.55 1.00 9.83
CA TRP A 173 17.45 0.68 10.72
C TRP A 173 16.51 1.88 10.92
N GLN A 174 15.22 1.67 10.72
CA GLN A 174 14.18 2.63 11.07
C GLN A 174 13.33 2.08 12.22
N PRO A 175 13.52 2.51 13.46
CA PRO A 175 12.79 2.03 14.65
C PRO A 175 11.27 2.16 14.53
N ARG A 176 10.75 3.30 14.05
CA ARG A 176 9.31 3.56 13.89
C ARG A 176 8.67 2.79 12.73
N GLY A 177 9.44 2.20 11.84
CA GLY A 177 8.92 1.29 10.84
C GLY A 177 8.33 0.02 11.46
N GLY A 178 7.62 -0.78 10.67
CA GLY A 178 7.02 -2.02 11.18
C GLY A 178 5.96 -2.60 10.27
N THR A 179 4.91 -3.14 10.88
CA THR A 179 3.79 -3.75 10.17
C THR A 179 2.44 -3.28 10.70
N VAL A 180 1.42 -3.31 9.83
CA VAL A 180 0.03 -3.02 10.19
C VAL A 180 -0.87 -4.01 9.48
N ARG A 181 -1.87 -4.58 10.15
CA ARG A 181 -2.71 -5.61 9.55
C ARG A 181 -3.61 -5.04 8.45
N HIS A 182 -3.39 -5.48 7.22
CA HIS A 182 -3.98 -4.91 6.01
C HIS A 182 -5.51 -5.01 5.93
N ASP A 183 -6.09 -6.14 6.34
CA ASP A 183 -7.55 -6.35 6.39
C ASP A 183 -8.19 -5.46 7.47
N ALA A 184 -7.58 -5.35 8.65
CA ALA A 184 -8.03 -4.46 9.70
C ALA A 184 -8.02 -2.98 9.26
N VAL A 185 -7.00 -2.57 8.50
CA VAL A 185 -6.92 -1.22 7.91
C VAL A 185 -8.07 -0.98 6.92
N ALA A 186 -8.30 -1.91 6.00
CA ALA A 186 -9.39 -1.80 5.03
C ALA A 186 -10.75 -1.68 5.73
N TRP A 187 -11.01 -2.55 6.72
CA TRP A 187 -12.25 -2.53 7.49
C TRP A 187 -12.38 -1.30 8.41
N GLY A 188 -11.28 -0.81 8.96
CA GLY A 188 -11.26 0.41 9.76
C GLY A 188 -11.68 1.63 8.94
N TYR A 189 -11.09 1.83 7.77
CA TYR A 189 -11.48 2.90 6.85
C TYR A 189 -12.92 2.74 6.33
N ALA A 190 -13.32 1.52 5.96
CA ALA A 190 -14.69 1.25 5.49
C ALA A 190 -15.72 1.59 6.57
N ARG A 191 -15.52 1.11 7.80
CA ARG A 191 -16.41 1.44 8.95
C ARG A 191 -16.44 2.94 9.23
N GLY A 192 -15.26 3.56 9.22
CA GLY A 192 -15.13 4.99 9.46
C GLY A 192 -15.82 5.85 8.40
N ALA A 193 -15.76 5.46 7.13
CA ALA A 193 -16.45 6.13 6.03
C ALA A 193 -17.96 5.88 6.07
N ASP A 194 -18.38 4.62 6.21
CA ASP A 194 -19.80 4.23 6.28
C ASP A 194 -20.54 4.91 7.43
N SER A 195 -19.92 4.97 8.62
CA SER A 195 -20.52 5.64 9.80
C SER A 195 -20.72 7.14 9.62
N ARG A 196 -20.10 7.74 8.61
CA ARG A 196 -20.22 9.15 8.21
C ARG A 196 -21.13 9.38 7.01
N GLY A 197 -21.81 8.32 6.53
CA GLY A 197 -22.79 8.40 5.46
C GLY A 197 -22.27 8.13 4.05
N VAL A 198 -20.99 7.74 3.90
CA VAL A 198 -20.45 7.30 2.61
C VAL A 198 -21.06 5.97 2.20
N ASP A 199 -21.46 5.84 0.94
CA ASP A 199 -22.01 4.62 0.39
C ASP A 199 -20.88 3.75 -0.20
N ILE A 200 -20.65 2.57 0.37
CA ILE A 200 -19.67 1.59 -0.13
C ILE A 200 -20.43 0.49 -0.86
N ILE A 201 -20.22 0.40 -2.17
CA ILE A 201 -21.01 -0.43 -3.08
C ILE A 201 -20.12 -1.51 -3.67
N GLN A 202 -20.25 -2.73 -3.16
CA GLN A 202 -19.54 -3.91 -3.64
C GLN A 202 -20.24 -4.54 -4.84
N ASN A 203 -19.53 -5.38 -5.60
CA ASN A 203 -20.03 -6.02 -6.82
C ASN A 203 -20.64 -5.00 -7.82
N CYS A 204 -19.96 -3.85 -7.95
CA CYS A 204 -20.35 -2.75 -8.83
C CYS A 204 -19.11 -2.33 -9.67
N GLU A 205 -18.92 -2.97 -10.81
CA GLU A 205 -17.80 -2.68 -11.70
C GLU A 205 -18.08 -1.43 -12.54
N VAL A 206 -17.10 -0.52 -12.59
CA VAL A 206 -17.11 0.61 -13.53
C VAL A 206 -16.73 0.12 -14.92
N THR A 207 -17.66 0.20 -15.85
CA THR A 207 -17.51 -0.26 -17.22
C THR A 207 -17.17 0.86 -18.20
N GLY A 208 -17.40 2.13 -17.83
CA GLY A 208 -17.11 3.30 -18.64
C GLY A 208 -17.22 4.62 -17.87
N PHE A 209 -16.90 5.72 -18.56
CA PHE A 209 -17.03 7.08 -18.03
C PHE A 209 -17.99 7.89 -18.90
N GLN A 210 -18.82 8.72 -18.27
CA GLN A 210 -19.71 9.66 -18.95
C GLN A 210 -18.97 10.96 -19.19
N ILE A 211 -18.36 11.09 -20.37
CA ILE A 211 -17.57 12.28 -20.73
C ILE A 211 -18.33 13.10 -21.76
N GLU A 212 -18.63 14.35 -21.40
CA GLU A 212 -19.34 15.32 -22.24
C GLU A 212 -18.52 16.61 -22.36
N ASN A 213 -18.18 17.01 -23.58
CA ASN A 213 -17.39 18.22 -23.84
C ASN A 213 -16.09 18.31 -23.01
N GLY A 214 -15.35 17.19 -22.87
CA GLY A 214 -14.10 17.14 -22.10
C GLY A 214 -14.27 17.12 -20.57
N ILE A 215 -15.50 16.94 -20.08
CA ILE A 215 -15.81 16.89 -18.65
C ILE A 215 -16.43 15.54 -18.31
N CYS A 216 -15.89 14.84 -17.33
CA CYS A 216 -16.46 13.63 -16.75
C CYS A 216 -17.62 14.01 -15.83
N ARG A 217 -18.82 13.50 -16.13
CA ARG A 217 -20.08 13.74 -15.40
C ARG A 217 -20.54 12.55 -14.59
N GLY A 218 -19.81 11.44 -14.62
CA GLY A 218 -20.15 10.22 -13.93
C GLY A 218 -19.52 8.98 -14.53
N VAL A 219 -20.04 7.84 -14.13
CA VAL A 219 -19.56 6.52 -14.56
C VAL A 219 -20.72 5.64 -15.04
N GLU A 220 -20.39 4.71 -15.92
CA GLU A 220 -21.22 3.57 -16.26
C GLU A 220 -20.78 2.37 -15.43
N THR A 221 -21.72 1.61 -14.90
CA THR A 221 -21.42 0.48 -14.02
C THR A 221 -22.28 -0.73 -14.37
N THR A 222 -21.92 -1.88 -13.84
CA THR A 222 -22.76 -3.10 -13.91
C THR A 222 -24.10 -2.98 -13.19
N ARG A 223 -24.28 -1.90 -12.38
CA ARG A 223 -25.52 -1.60 -11.63
C ARG A 223 -26.20 -0.33 -12.12
N GLY A 224 -25.91 0.13 -13.35
CA GLY A 224 -26.49 1.30 -13.97
C GLY A 224 -25.55 2.50 -14.04
N LYS A 225 -26.07 3.62 -14.53
CA LYS A 225 -25.33 4.89 -14.66
C LYS A 225 -25.41 5.69 -13.36
N ILE A 226 -24.28 6.25 -12.95
CA ILE A 226 -24.16 7.08 -11.74
C ILE A 226 -23.53 8.40 -12.15
N ARG A 227 -24.24 9.51 -11.87
CA ARG A 227 -23.71 10.86 -12.08
C ARG A 227 -22.85 11.30 -10.91
N ALA A 228 -21.83 12.10 -11.18
CA ALA A 228 -20.96 12.66 -10.15
C ALA A 228 -20.41 14.01 -10.59
N LYS A 229 -20.22 14.91 -9.62
CA LYS A 229 -19.49 16.17 -9.86
C LYS A 229 -17.98 15.91 -10.08
N LYS A 230 -17.44 14.90 -9.37
CA LYS A 230 -16.04 14.48 -9.43
C LYS A 230 -15.96 12.94 -9.42
N VAL A 231 -15.11 12.40 -10.27
CA VAL A 231 -14.81 10.97 -10.34
C VAL A 231 -13.33 10.77 -10.00
N ALA A 232 -13.07 9.97 -8.99
CA ALA A 232 -11.74 9.71 -8.43
C ALA A 232 -11.35 8.24 -8.64
N VAL A 233 -10.25 7.99 -9.35
CA VAL A 233 -9.81 6.61 -9.69
C VAL A 233 -8.69 6.17 -8.77
N CYS A 234 -8.87 5.01 -8.08
CA CYS A 234 -7.92 4.39 -7.14
C CYS A 234 -7.89 2.87 -7.32
N VAL A 235 -7.45 2.38 -8.46
CA VAL A 235 -7.60 0.96 -8.86
C VAL A 235 -6.28 0.19 -8.98
N ALA A 236 -5.19 0.75 -8.45
CA ALA A 236 -3.86 0.12 -8.42
C ALA A 236 -3.46 -0.47 -9.78
N GLY A 237 -3.04 -1.73 -9.84
CA GLY A 237 -2.62 -2.39 -11.08
C GLY A 237 -3.67 -2.46 -12.20
N SER A 238 -4.93 -2.12 -11.94
CA SER A 238 -5.94 -1.98 -13.00
C SER A 238 -5.98 -0.58 -13.63
N SER A 239 -5.11 0.35 -13.22
CA SER A 239 -5.15 1.77 -13.61
C SER A 239 -5.11 1.98 -15.12
N GLY A 240 -4.20 1.31 -15.84
CA GLY A 240 -4.13 1.41 -17.30
C GLY A 240 -5.46 1.03 -17.96
N ARG A 241 -5.98 -0.16 -17.65
CA ARG A 241 -7.25 -0.67 -18.22
C ARG A 241 -8.47 0.20 -17.89
N VAL A 242 -8.52 0.75 -16.69
CA VAL A 242 -9.65 1.60 -16.29
C VAL A 242 -9.57 2.95 -16.95
N MET A 243 -8.38 3.57 -17.03
CA MET A 243 -8.23 4.89 -17.63
C MET A 243 -8.31 4.86 -19.16
N GLU A 244 -7.99 3.73 -19.81
CA GLU A 244 -8.27 3.51 -21.24
C GLU A 244 -9.76 3.68 -21.58
N LYS A 245 -10.68 3.32 -20.67
CA LYS A 245 -12.13 3.53 -20.85
C LYS A 245 -12.51 5.02 -20.89
N ALA A 246 -11.64 5.91 -20.37
CA ALA A 246 -11.75 7.36 -20.48
C ALA A 246 -10.94 7.92 -21.67
N GLY A 247 -10.35 7.07 -22.51
CA GLY A 247 -9.49 7.49 -23.62
C GLY A 247 -8.09 7.96 -23.18
N MET A 248 -7.67 7.65 -21.95
CA MET A 248 -6.38 8.11 -21.40
C MET A 248 -5.38 6.96 -21.31
N ARG A 249 -4.15 7.22 -21.77
CA ARG A 249 -3.00 6.33 -21.54
C ARG A 249 -2.15 6.88 -20.42
N LEU A 250 -1.92 6.06 -19.38
CA LEU A 250 -1.05 6.40 -18.27
C LEU A 250 0.37 5.83 -18.47
N PRO A 251 1.41 6.51 -17.95
CA PRO A 251 2.78 5.99 -17.94
C PRO A 251 2.96 4.97 -16.78
N ILE A 252 2.15 3.92 -16.79
CA ILE A 252 2.08 2.89 -15.75
C ILE A 252 2.01 1.53 -16.43
N GLU A 253 2.83 0.60 -15.96
CA GLU A 253 2.77 -0.81 -16.31
C GLU A 253 2.30 -1.65 -15.12
N SER A 254 1.67 -2.80 -15.41
CA SER A 254 1.12 -3.67 -14.37
C SER A 254 1.96 -4.94 -14.28
N HIS A 255 2.56 -5.17 -13.11
CA HIS A 255 3.40 -6.34 -12.83
C HIS A 255 2.91 -7.09 -11.60
N VAL A 256 3.06 -8.41 -11.59
CA VAL A 256 2.68 -9.21 -10.43
C VAL A 256 3.84 -9.32 -9.46
N LEU A 257 3.65 -8.80 -8.25
CA LEU A 257 4.55 -9.01 -7.12
C LEU A 257 4.05 -10.20 -6.30
N GLN A 258 4.93 -11.15 -6.03
CA GLN A 258 4.58 -12.36 -5.31
C GLN A 258 5.01 -12.31 -3.85
N ALA A 259 4.21 -12.96 -3.02
CA ALA A 259 4.47 -13.11 -1.59
C ALA A 259 4.08 -14.51 -1.11
N PHE A 260 4.68 -14.88 0.01
CA PHE A 260 4.62 -16.22 0.58
C PHE A 260 4.37 -16.15 2.09
N VAL A 261 3.78 -17.20 2.62
CA VAL A 261 3.70 -17.40 4.07
C VAL A 261 4.11 -18.82 4.43
N SER A 262 4.98 -18.94 5.45
CA SER A 262 5.40 -20.23 5.99
C SER A 262 4.43 -20.76 7.05
N GLU A 263 4.66 -22.01 7.48
CA GLU A 263 4.14 -22.51 8.74
C GLU A 263 4.58 -21.62 9.92
N GLY A 264 3.88 -21.73 11.06
CA GLY A 264 4.22 -20.98 12.26
C GLY A 264 5.52 -21.48 12.89
N LEU A 265 6.44 -20.56 13.10
CA LEU A 265 7.72 -20.78 13.78
C LEU A 265 7.72 -20.07 15.13
N LYS A 266 8.65 -20.41 16.01
CA LYS A 266 8.92 -19.60 17.21
C LYS A 266 9.31 -18.18 16.79
N PRO A 267 9.05 -17.15 17.62
CA PRO A 267 9.49 -15.79 17.33
C PRO A 267 11.01 -15.73 17.18
N VAL A 268 11.49 -15.30 16.01
CA VAL A 268 12.91 -15.18 15.69
C VAL A 268 13.24 -13.84 15.02
N ILE A 269 12.29 -13.21 14.30
CA ILE A 269 12.52 -11.98 13.59
C ILE A 269 12.05 -10.79 14.43
N PRO A 270 12.95 -9.86 14.82
CA PRO A 270 12.58 -8.75 15.71
C PRO A 270 11.70 -7.70 15.03
N GLY A 271 11.85 -7.51 13.72
CA GLY A 271 11.13 -6.51 12.92
C GLY A 271 10.97 -6.95 11.47
N VAL A 272 11.00 -6.01 10.55
CA VAL A 272 11.03 -6.29 9.11
C VAL A 272 12.48 -6.25 8.64
N ILE A 273 12.90 -7.22 7.85
CA ILE A 273 14.22 -7.24 7.21
C ILE A 273 14.02 -7.15 5.70
N THR A 274 14.77 -6.28 5.04
CA THR A 274 14.78 -6.15 3.58
C THR A 274 16.17 -6.40 3.04
N PHE A 275 16.24 -7.19 1.99
CA PHE A 275 17.45 -7.62 1.32
C PHE A 275 17.31 -7.36 -0.19
N GLY A 276 17.62 -6.14 -0.63
CA GLY A 276 17.37 -5.70 -2.00
C GLY A 276 18.13 -6.48 -3.05
N ALA A 277 19.39 -6.87 -2.76
CA ALA A 277 20.23 -7.62 -3.69
C ALA A 277 19.74 -9.05 -4.00
N GLY A 278 18.95 -9.64 -3.11
CA GLY A 278 18.35 -10.97 -3.31
C GLY A 278 16.85 -10.91 -3.54
N HIS A 279 16.30 -9.77 -3.95
CA HIS A 279 14.87 -9.55 -4.17
C HIS A 279 14.00 -10.09 -3.03
N PHE A 280 14.42 -9.84 -1.79
CA PHE A 280 13.83 -10.50 -0.63
C PHE A 280 13.53 -9.50 0.49
N TYR A 281 12.37 -9.68 1.09
CA TYR A 281 12.02 -9.09 2.37
C TYR A 281 11.29 -10.12 3.22
N VAL A 282 11.37 -9.99 4.54
CA VAL A 282 10.68 -10.88 5.48
C VAL A 282 10.22 -10.12 6.71
N SER A 283 9.06 -10.53 7.22
CA SER A 283 8.56 -10.20 8.55
C SER A 283 8.00 -11.46 9.19
N GLN A 284 7.77 -11.43 10.49
CA GLN A 284 7.11 -12.54 11.18
C GLN A 284 5.79 -12.07 11.79
N SER A 285 4.72 -12.78 11.44
CA SER A 285 3.39 -12.50 12.00
C SER A 285 3.28 -12.92 13.46
N ASP A 286 2.31 -12.37 14.19
CA ASP A 286 2.05 -12.74 15.59
C ASP A 286 1.65 -14.22 15.76
N LYS A 287 1.24 -14.90 14.69
CA LYS A 287 0.99 -16.34 14.64
C LYS A 287 2.24 -17.17 14.33
N GLY A 288 3.39 -16.54 14.22
CA GLY A 288 4.69 -17.17 13.97
C GLY A 288 5.04 -17.40 12.50
N GLY A 289 4.10 -17.28 11.55
CA GLY A 289 4.38 -17.47 10.14
C GLY A 289 5.30 -16.38 9.60
N LEU A 290 6.34 -16.78 8.83
CA LEU A 290 7.16 -15.84 8.08
C LEU A 290 6.37 -15.38 6.87
N VAL A 291 6.22 -14.06 6.70
CA VAL A 291 5.64 -13.41 5.53
C VAL A 291 6.78 -12.79 4.74
N PHE A 292 7.02 -13.29 3.54
CA PHE A 292 8.15 -12.87 2.72
C PHE A 292 7.79 -12.80 1.24
N GLY A 293 8.66 -12.22 0.46
CA GLY A 293 8.52 -12.00 -0.97
C GLY A 293 9.58 -11.04 -1.46
N GLY A 294 9.43 -10.48 -2.65
CA GLY A 294 10.36 -9.43 -3.11
C GLY A 294 10.51 -9.31 -4.59
N ASP A 295 10.31 -10.38 -5.35
CA ASP A 295 10.45 -10.36 -6.80
C ASP A 295 9.09 -10.23 -7.49
N LEU A 296 9.13 -9.77 -8.73
CA LEU A 296 7.98 -9.53 -9.57
C LEU A 296 8.17 -10.12 -10.97
N ASP A 297 7.06 -10.38 -11.64
CA ASP A 297 7.09 -10.78 -13.04
C ASP A 297 7.76 -9.70 -13.90
N GLY A 298 8.74 -10.07 -14.72
CA GLY A 298 9.48 -9.17 -15.60
C GLY A 298 8.67 -8.67 -16.82
N TYR A 299 7.36 -8.94 -16.87
CA TYR A 299 6.46 -8.60 -17.97
C TYR A 299 5.13 -8.07 -17.45
N ASN A 300 4.42 -7.32 -18.28
CA ASN A 300 3.11 -6.78 -17.95
C ASN A 300 2.09 -7.91 -17.75
N SER A 301 1.51 -8.00 -16.55
CA SER A 301 0.60 -9.07 -16.16
C SER A 301 -0.50 -8.61 -15.24
N TYR A 302 -1.68 -9.23 -15.38
CA TYR A 302 -2.85 -9.02 -14.52
C TYR A 302 -3.24 -10.27 -13.73
N ALA A 303 -2.38 -11.29 -13.70
CA ALA A 303 -2.57 -12.48 -12.90
C ALA A 303 -2.50 -12.14 -11.39
N GLN A 304 -3.38 -12.76 -10.60
CA GLN A 304 -3.37 -12.60 -9.13
C GLN A 304 -2.87 -13.87 -8.43
N ARG A 305 -2.01 -14.60 -9.08
CA ARG A 305 -1.41 -15.85 -8.59
C ARG A 305 0.08 -15.86 -8.91
N GLY A 306 0.85 -16.60 -8.13
CA GLY A 306 2.27 -16.77 -8.34
C GLY A 306 2.62 -17.74 -9.47
N ASN A 307 3.90 -17.78 -9.80
CA ASN A 307 4.56 -18.72 -10.71
C ASN A 307 5.83 -19.31 -10.06
N LEU A 308 6.28 -20.46 -10.58
CA LEU A 308 7.44 -21.16 -10.01
C LEU A 308 8.78 -20.39 -10.13
N PRO A 309 9.12 -19.75 -11.26
CA PRO A 309 10.38 -19.00 -11.37
C PRO A 309 10.57 -17.95 -10.27
N VAL A 310 9.53 -17.19 -9.93
CA VAL A 310 9.59 -16.20 -8.83
C VAL A 310 9.67 -16.88 -7.46
N VAL A 311 9.03 -18.04 -7.28
CA VAL A 311 9.17 -18.84 -6.05
C VAL A 311 10.63 -19.26 -5.85
N GLU A 312 11.26 -19.76 -6.91
CA GLU A 312 12.65 -20.22 -6.89
C GLU A 312 13.60 -19.06 -6.57
N ASP A 313 13.50 -17.93 -7.27
CA ASP A 313 14.35 -16.75 -7.07
C ASP A 313 14.24 -16.20 -5.63
N VAL A 314 13.02 -15.97 -5.15
CA VAL A 314 12.79 -15.42 -3.80
C VAL A 314 13.26 -16.39 -2.71
N CYS A 315 13.04 -17.71 -2.89
CA CYS A 315 13.50 -18.70 -1.92
C CYS A 315 15.02 -18.82 -1.95
N GLU A 316 15.67 -18.79 -3.11
CA GLU A 316 17.13 -18.81 -3.24
C GLU A 316 17.75 -17.60 -2.53
N GLY A 317 17.28 -16.39 -2.83
CA GLY A 317 17.72 -15.17 -2.18
C GLY A 317 17.52 -15.19 -0.66
N GLY A 318 16.34 -15.64 -0.22
CA GLY A 318 16.01 -15.77 1.19
C GLY A 318 16.89 -16.78 1.93
N MET A 319 17.13 -17.96 1.35
CA MET A 319 17.96 -19.00 1.94
C MET A 319 19.45 -18.60 1.99
N ALA A 320 19.89 -17.77 1.04
CA ALA A 320 21.28 -17.30 1.00
C ALA A 320 21.66 -16.47 2.22
N ILE A 321 20.74 -15.70 2.80
CA ILE A 321 20.98 -14.85 3.97
C ILE A 321 20.30 -15.36 5.24
N MET A 322 19.30 -16.21 5.11
CA MET A 322 18.49 -16.76 6.22
C MET A 322 18.25 -18.25 5.99
N PRO A 323 19.24 -19.14 6.23
CA PRO A 323 19.18 -20.56 5.86
C PRO A 323 18.03 -21.33 6.46
N MET A 324 17.47 -20.85 7.58
CA MET A 324 16.31 -21.47 8.23
C MET A 324 15.06 -21.51 7.33
N ILE A 325 14.94 -20.63 6.34
CA ILE A 325 13.81 -20.61 5.38
C ILE A 325 13.74 -21.93 4.62
N GLY A 326 14.87 -22.53 4.26
CA GLY A 326 14.93 -23.81 3.56
C GLY A 326 14.38 -25.00 4.34
N ARG A 327 14.11 -24.84 5.64
CA ARG A 327 13.51 -25.87 6.52
C ARG A 327 12.04 -25.60 6.83
N ALA A 328 11.52 -24.41 6.47
CA ALA A 328 10.15 -24.02 6.72
C ALA A 328 9.24 -24.48 5.57
N ARG A 329 8.04 -24.95 5.89
CA ARG A 329 7.04 -25.32 4.88
C ARG A 329 6.30 -24.08 4.39
N LEU A 330 6.17 -23.92 3.08
CA LEU A 330 5.31 -22.91 2.50
C LEU A 330 3.85 -23.36 2.61
N LEU A 331 3.02 -22.54 3.23
CA LEU A 331 1.58 -22.80 3.35
C LEU A 331 0.79 -22.17 2.22
N ARG A 332 1.24 -21.00 1.73
CA ARG A 332 0.52 -20.25 0.72
C ARG A 332 1.46 -19.34 -0.05
N MET A 333 1.14 -19.17 -1.33
CA MET A 333 1.67 -18.09 -2.17
C MET A 333 0.52 -17.33 -2.83
N TRP A 334 0.74 -16.05 -3.13
CA TRP A 334 -0.22 -15.20 -3.82
C TRP A 334 0.50 -14.09 -4.58
N GLY A 335 -0.22 -13.47 -5.53
CA GLY A 335 0.27 -12.31 -6.29
C GLY A 335 -0.65 -11.10 -6.17
N GLY A 336 -0.07 -9.92 -6.09
CA GLY A 336 -0.75 -8.64 -6.20
C GLY A 336 -0.33 -7.92 -7.47
N ILE A 337 -1.26 -7.25 -8.16
CA ILE A 337 -0.96 -6.51 -9.39
C ILE A 337 -0.48 -5.12 -9.01
N MET A 338 0.81 -4.87 -9.16
CA MET A 338 1.42 -3.58 -8.92
C MET A 338 1.25 -2.64 -10.11
N ASP A 339 1.10 -1.37 -9.82
CA ASP A 339 1.06 -0.25 -10.76
C ASP A 339 2.44 0.43 -10.76
N MET A 340 3.28 0.05 -11.74
CA MET A 340 4.67 0.50 -11.83
C MET A 340 4.78 1.76 -12.69
N SER A 341 5.15 2.88 -12.07
CA SER A 341 5.55 4.11 -12.76
C SER A 341 7.04 4.06 -13.12
N MET A 342 7.48 4.86 -14.09
CA MET A 342 8.85 4.85 -14.59
C MET A 342 9.89 5.23 -13.52
N ASP A 343 9.56 6.18 -12.63
CA ASP A 343 10.47 6.68 -11.59
C ASP A 343 10.25 6.04 -10.20
N GLY A 344 9.34 5.07 -10.11
CA GLY A 344 9.05 4.40 -8.83
C GLY A 344 8.21 5.21 -7.85
N SER A 345 7.70 6.37 -8.25
CA SER A 345 6.89 7.28 -7.43
C SER A 345 5.45 7.41 -7.94
N PRO A 346 4.47 7.70 -7.08
CA PRO A 346 3.06 7.68 -7.44
C PRO A 346 2.59 8.92 -8.19
N PHE A 347 1.32 8.90 -8.58
CA PHE A 347 0.56 10.05 -9.07
C PHE A 347 -0.63 10.32 -8.15
N ILE A 348 -0.82 11.57 -7.78
CA ILE A 348 -2.04 12.11 -7.14
C ILE A 348 -2.34 13.44 -7.81
N ASP A 349 -3.17 13.43 -8.86
CA ASP A 349 -3.38 14.62 -9.68
C ASP A 349 -4.76 14.65 -10.35
N LYS A 350 -5.10 15.80 -10.89
CA LYS A 350 -6.18 15.98 -11.86
C LYS A 350 -5.71 15.44 -13.21
N THR A 351 -6.66 14.93 -13.99
CA THR A 351 -6.39 14.58 -15.39
C THR A 351 -6.69 15.78 -16.31
N ASP A 352 -6.36 15.61 -17.60
CA ASP A 352 -6.74 16.59 -18.64
C ASP A 352 -8.25 16.58 -18.94
N ILE A 353 -9.01 15.61 -18.40
CA ILE A 353 -10.48 15.55 -18.46
C ILE A 353 -11.04 16.22 -17.20
N GLY A 354 -11.79 17.28 -17.36
CA GLY A 354 -12.41 17.99 -16.25
C GLY A 354 -13.25 17.04 -15.37
N GLY A 355 -13.18 17.18 -14.04
CA GLY A 355 -13.94 16.33 -13.10
C GLY A 355 -13.42 14.90 -12.97
N LEU A 356 -12.35 14.50 -13.65
CA LEU A 356 -11.71 13.19 -13.51
C LEU A 356 -10.34 13.33 -12.84
N TYR A 357 -10.13 12.56 -11.78
CA TYR A 357 -8.93 12.58 -10.93
C TYR A 357 -8.31 11.20 -10.87
N PHE A 358 -7.00 11.15 -10.64
CA PHE A 358 -6.26 9.90 -10.63
C PHE A 358 -5.31 9.80 -9.42
N ASN A 359 -5.31 8.61 -8.80
CA ASN A 359 -4.40 8.23 -7.73
C ASN A 359 -3.92 6.80 -7.99
N GLY A 360 -2.63 6.63 -8.32
CA GLY A 360 -2.04 5.34 -8.67
C GLY A 360 -0.56 5.44 -8.99
N GLY A 361 0.03 4.37 -9.56
CA GLY A 361 1.46 4.30 -9.85
C GLY A 361 2.32 4.10 -8.59
N TRP A 362 1.80 3.39 -7.60
CA TRP A 362 2.39 3.30 -6.26
C TRP A 362 3.61 2.40 -6.16
N CYS A 363 3.87 1.58 -7.15
CA CYS A 363 5.01 0.65 -7.14
C CYS A 363 5.08 -0.15 -5.83
N TYR A 364 6.22 -0.12 -5.17
CA TYR A 364 6.41 -0.76 -3.85
C TYR A 364 5.90 0.07 -2.67
N GLY A 365 5.43 1.29 -2.92
CA GLY A 365 5.07 2.29 -1.90
C GLY A 365 3.64 2.24 -1.39
N GLY A 366 2.74 1.52 -2.06
CA GLY A 366 1.29 1.68 -1.94
C GLY A 366 0.74 1.53 -0.53
N PHE A 367 0.94 0.40 0.12
CA PHE A 367 0.31 0.16 1.43
C PHE A 367 0.77 1.16 2.50
N LYS A 368 2.07 1.39 2.61
CA LYS A 368 2.61 2.32 3.61
C LYS A 368 2.19 3.77 3.39
N ALA A 369 1.77 4.10 2.17
CA ALA A 369 1.24 5.41 1.80
C ALA A 369 -0.27 5.57 2.05
N THR A 370 -1.00 4.52 2.39
CA THR A 370 -2.47 4.51 2.44
C THR A 370 -3.08 5.71 3.19
N PRO A 371 -2.66 6.07 4.42
CA PRO A 371 -3.23 7.22 5.12
C PRO A 371 -2.96 8.55 4.41
N ALA A 372 -1.68 8.85 4.12
CA ALA A 372 -1.33 10.11 3.47
C ALA A 372 -1.90 10.22 2.05
N SER A 373 -1.91 9.12 1.29
CA SER A 373 -2.56 9.08 -0.02
C SER A 373 -4.04 9.43 0.08
N GLY A 374 -4.76 8.81 1.00
CA GLY A 374 -6.17 9.10 1.23
C GLY A 374 -6.41 10.55 1.63
N TYR A 375 -5.60 11.07 2.56
CA TYR A 375 -5.69 12.45 3.02
C TYR A 375 -5.41 13.46 1.90
N CYS A 376 -4.28 13.31 1.20
CA CYS A 376 -3.87 14.22 0.13
C CYS A 376 -4.83 14.17 -1.07
N TYR A 377 -5.35 13.00 -1.39
CA TYR A 377 -6.32 12.87 -2.47
C TYR A 377 -7.70 13.44 -2.10
N ALA A 378 -8.13 13.26 -0.86
CA ALA A 378 -9.32 13.93 -0.33
C ALA A 378 -9.17 15.46 -0.36
N HIS A 379 -7.99 15.98 0.01
CA HIS A 379 -7.68 17.41 -0.09
C HIS A 379 -7.79 17.89 -1.55
N LEU A 380 -7.19 17.19 -2.51
CA LEU A 380 -7.27 17.52 -3.93
C LEU A 380 -8.72 17.52 -4.43
N LEU A 381 -9.50 16.52 -4.04
CA LEU A 381 -10.92 16.44 -4.42
C LEU A 381 -11.77 17.55 -3.78
N ALA A 382 -11.47 17.95 -2.55
CA ALA A 382 -12.23 18.97 -1.84
C ALA A 382 -11.86 20.39 -2.29
N ARG A 383 -10.56 20.66 -2.56
CA ARG A 383 -10.03 22.01 -2.78
C ARG A 383 -9.66 22.30 -4.24
N ASP A 384 -9.62 21.29 -5.11
CA ASP A 384 -9.07 21.37 -6.48
C ASP A 384 -7.59 21.78 -6.56
N GLU A 385 -6.87 21.65 -5.43
CA GLU A 385 -5.45 21.98 -5.29
C GLU A 385 -4.71 20.81 -4.65
N PRO A 386 -3.48 20.49 -5.10
CA PRO A 386 -2.71 19.41 -4.49
C PRO A 386 -2.33 19.79 -3.04
N HIS A 387 -2.36 18.80 -2.15
CA HIS A 387 -1.79 18.99 -0.80
C HIS A 387 -0.28 19.22 -0.91
N PRO A 388 0.35 20.12 -0.12
CA PRO A 388 1.77 20.47 -0.24
C PRO A 388 2.71 19.26 -0.24
N THR A 389 2.46 18.25 0.61
CA THR A 389 3.29 17.03 0.68
C THR A 389 3.15 16.12 -0.55
N ALA A 390 2.11 16.27 -1.36
CA ALA A 390 1.86 15.50 -2.58
C ALA A 390 2.01 16.34 -3.86
N ALA A 391 2.46 17.58 -3.75
CA ALA A 391 2.55 18.51 -4.88
C ALA A 391 3.50 18.05 -6.01
N ALA A 392 4.44 17.17 -5.68
CA ALA A 392 5.36 16.59 -6.65
C ALA A 392 4.75 15.43 -7.49
N TYR A 393 3.63 14.83 -7.05
CA TYR A 393 3.05 13.62 -7.65
C TYR A 393 2.14 13.91 -8.86
N ARG A 394 2.59 14.80 -9.73
CA ARG A 394 1.85 15.26 -10.91
C ARG A 394 1.91 14.24 -12.05
N LEU A 395 0.82 14.15 -12.81
CA LEU A 395 0.74 13.33 -14.03
C LEU A 395 1.67 13.85 -15.15
N ASP A 396 1.91 15.16 -15.20
CA ASP A 396 2.76 15.80 -16.22
C ASP A 396 4.26 15.80 -15.87
N ARG A 397 4.67 15.25 -14.71
CA ARG A 397 6.07 15.37 -14.21
C ARG A 397 7.10 14.80 -15.17
N PHE A 398 6.79 13.74 -15.93
CA PHE A 398 7.71 13.17 -16.92
C PHE A 398 7.91 14.12 -18.11
N ARG A 399 6.85 14.75 -18.58
CA ARG A 399 6.96 15.77 -19.64
C ARG A 399 7.77 17.00 -19.21
N ARG A 400 7.79 17.28 -17.92
CA ARG A 400 8.52 18.41 -17.31
C ARG A 400 9.93 18.04 -16.85
N GLY A 401 10.35 16.79 -16.97
CA GLY A 401 11.63 16.31 -16.45
C GLY A 401 11.74 16.34 -14.90
N ALA A 402 10.62 16.38 -14.18
CA ALA A 402 10.55 16.48 -12.72
C ALA A 402 10.35 15.11 -12.07
N MET A 403 11.15 14.12 -12.47
CA MET A 403 11.11 12.76 -11.94
C MET A 403 11.54 12.69 -10.46
N ILE A 404 10.94 11.74 -9.74
CA ILE A 404 11.26 11.46 -8.33
C ILE A 404 11.76 10.01 -8.25
N ASP A 405 13.01 9.80 -8.70
CA ASP A 405 13.60 8.47 -8.84
C ASP A 405 14.37 8.05 -7.59
N GLU A 406 13.68 7.44 -6.63
CA GLU A 406 14.30 6.89 -5.42
C GLU A 406 15.30 5.76 -5.71
N LYS A 407 15.10 4.98 -6.78
CA LYS A 407 16.00 3.89 -7.14
C LYS A 407 17.31 4.39 -7.71
N GLY A 408 17.28 5.42 -8.55
CA GLY A 408 18.47 6.00 -9.17
C GLY A 408 19.42 6.71 -8.18
N GLN A 409 19.02 6.85 -6.92
CA GLN A 409 19.80 7.57 -5.91
C GLN A 409 20.78 6.71 -5.10
N GLY A 410 20.92 5.45 -5.38
CA GLY A 410 21.83 4.55 -4.66
C GLY A 410 22.32 3.40 -5.53
N ALA A 411 23.39 2.73 -5.08
CA ALA A 411 23.87 1.53 -5.72
C ALA A 411 22.79 0.44 -5.70
N GLN A 412 22.33 0.06 -6.87
CA GLN A 412 21.33 -0.99 -7.07
C GLN A 412 21.98 -2.11 -7.89
N PRO A 413 22.06 -3.33 -7.37
CA PRO A 413 22.72 -4.43 -8.10
C PRO A 413 21.93 -4.92 -9.31
N ASN A 414 20.65 -4.59 -9.43
CA ASN A 414 19.76 -5.11 -10.46
C ASN A 414 19.02 -3.98 -11.19
N LEU A 415 19.76 -3.19 -11.94
CA LEU A 415 19.21 -2.14 -12.82
C LEU A 415 19.02 -2.61 -14.28
N HIS A 416 18.92 -3.89 -14.51
CA HIS A 416 18.78 -4.46 -15.86
C HIS A 416 17.41 -5.05 -16.09
#